data_a18297b9b3140f5bcb965b3646d8bc43
#
_entry.id   a18297b9b3140f5bcb965b3646d8bc43
#
_cell.length_a   1.000
_cell.length_b   1.000
_cell.length_c   1.000
_cell.angle_alpha   90.00
_cell.angle_beta   90.00
_cell.angle_gamma   90.00
#
_symmetry.space_group_name_H-M   'P 1'
#
loop_
_entity.id
_entity.type
_entity.pdbx_description
1 polymer ?
#
loop_
_entity_poly.entity_id
_entity_poly.type
_entity_poly.pdbx_seq_one_letter_code
_entity_poly.pdbx_strand_id
1 'polypeptide(L)'
;MIVESPYAALLTGTPATKGSVDVLGSTTKFWEYGPVDATTTVIVVHGYRGEHHGLEPVIAHLRGLRIISPDLPGFGESTPLVGHRHDISGYAAWLVEFERAMHLDHPAVILGHSFGSIVVSSAVAGGLVTPKMILVNPIAAPALQGPNGVMSRLTLLYYRAGRALPERIGKSLLSNWLVVRFMSVFLAQSKDPTLRRWIHAQHHRYFSRYANRDTVVEGFEASISADVSMFASKIDVPTLLIGADHDPITTGAAQQSLKTLFPDAQLEILVGVGHLVHYEKPLEAAALIVDFLADGSLA
;
A
#
# COMPACT_ATOMS: atom_id res chain seq x y z
N MET A 1 -2.45 -25.82 -6.87
CA MET A 1 -1.02 -25.93 -7.17
C MET A 1 -0.36 -24.68 -6.60
N ILE A 2 0.65 -24.84 -5.74
CA ILE A 2 1.42 -23.69 -5.20
C ILE A 2 2.34 -23.23 -6.33
N VAL A 3 2.21 -21.96 -6.74
CA VAL A 3 3.12 -21.33 -7.72
C VAL A 3 4.31 -20.81 -6.94
N GLU A 4 5.50 -21.29 -7.30
CA GLU A 4 6.75 -20.86 -6.67
C GLU A 4 6.99 -19.35 -6.93
N SER A 5 7.47 -18.65 -5.90
CA SER A 5 7.81 -17.23 -6.02
C SER A 5 9.08 -17.07 -6.86
N PRO A 6 9.10 -16.17 -7.86
CA PRO A 6 10.34 -15.80 -8.54
C PRO A 6 11.35 -15.15 -7.59
N TYR A 7 10.90 -14.74 -6.42
CA TYR A 7 11.70 -14.13 -5.35
C TYR A 7 11.99 -15.10 -4.19
N ALA A 8 11.71 -16.41 -4.33
CA ALA A 8 11.81 -17.40 -3.23
C ALA A 8 13.17 -17.40 -2.55
N ALA A 9 14.24 -17.43 -3.33
CA ALA A 9 15.61 -17.43 -2.77
C ALA A 9 15.93 -16.14 -2.01
N LEU A 10 15.45 -14.98 -2.52
CA LEU A 10 15.62 -13.69 -1.89
C LEU A 10 14.84 -13.60 -0.57
N LEU A 11 13.58 -14.03 -0.58
CA LEU A 11 12.69 -14.04 0.59
C LEU A 11 13.20 -14.99 1.69
N THR A 12 13.77 -16.14 1.30
CA THR A 12 14.38 -17.06 2.27
C THR A 12 15.57 -16.41 3.01
N GLY A 13 16.29 -15.51 2.33
CA GLY A 13 17.39 -14.72 2.92
C GLY A 13 16.92 -13.48 3.70
N THR A 14 15.63 -13.25 3.83
CA THR A 14 15.04 -12.06 4.47
C THR A 14 14.04 -12.50 5.55
N PRO A 15 14.54 -13.03 6.70
CA PRO A 15 13.68 -13.48 7.77
C PRO A 15 12.92 -12.31 8.39
N ALA A 16 11.68 -12.58 8.82
CA ALA A 16 10.83 -11.62 9.51
C ALA A 16 10.51 -12.08 10.93
N THR A 17 10.46 -11.12 11.85
CA THR A 17 9.90 -11.33 13.18
C THR A 17 8.47 -10.80 13.20
N LYS A 18 7.51 -11.65 13.56
CA LYS A 18 6.11 -11.26 13.69
C LYS A 18 5.84 -10.66 15.06
N GLY A 19 5.19 -9.50 15.07
CA GLY A 19 4.73 -8.82 16.27
C GLY A 19 3.24 -8.50 16.25
N SER A 20 2.76 -7.95 17.36
CA SER A 20 1.41 -7.38 17.44
C SER A 20 1.36 -6.25 18.47
N VAL A 21 0.51 -5.27 18.20
CA VAL A 21 0.27 -4.13 19.09
C VAL A 21 -1.20 -3.72 19.00
N ASP A 22 -1.78 -3.30 20.11
CA ASP A 22 -3.17 -2.84 20.14
C ASP A 22 -3.22 -1.32 19.87
N VAL A 23 -3.91 -0.94 18.79
CA VAL A 23 -4.03 0.45 18.33
C VAL A 23 -5.48 0.74 17.94
N LEU A 24 -6.11 1.72 18.54
CA LEU A 24 -7.51 2.12 18.30
C LEU A 24 -8.47 0.91 18.31
N GLY A 25 -8.26 -0.02 19.26
CA GLY A 25 -9.05 -1.24 19.43
C GLY A 25 -8.77 -2.34 18.39
N SER A 26 -7.88 -2.10 17.44
CA SER A 26 -7.35 -3.14 16.54
C SER A 26 -6.14 -3.81 17.17
N THR A 27 -6.12 -5.14 17.23
CA THR A 27 -4.88 -5.90 17.41
C THR A 27 -4.17 -5.93 16.06
N THR A 28 -3.32 -4.94 15.83
CA THR A 28 -2.54 -4.79 14.61
C THR A 28 -1.39 -5.78 14.58
N LYS A 29 -1.31 -6.61 13.55
CA LYS A 29 -0.20 -7.51 13.28
C LYS A 29 0.81 -6.82 12.37
N PHE A 30 2.11 -7.05 12.64
CA PHE A 30 3.17 -6.50 11.82
C PHE A 30 4.33 -7.49 11.70
N TRP A 31 5.13 -7.29 10.68
CA TRP A 31 6.36 -8.05 10.43
C TRP A 31 7.53 -7.10 10.40
N GLU A 32 8.56 -7.46 11.12
CA GLU A 32 9.79 -6.68 11.23
C GLU A 32 10.91 -7.42 10.51
N TYR A 33 11.59 -6.72 9.61
CA TYR A 33 12.68 -7.22 8.77
C TYR A 33 13.94 -6.40 9.00
N GLY A 34 15.10 -7.02 8.83
CA GLY A 34 16.40 -6.38 8.96
C GLY A 34 16.88 -6.19 10.39
N PRO A 35 18.02 -5.48 10.58
CA PRO A 35 18.60 -5.26 11.90
C PRO A 35 17.76 -4.32 12.76
N VAL A 36 17.51 -4.69 14.01
CA VAL A 36 16.72 -3.85 14.95
C VAL A 36 17.47 -2.55 15.28
N ASP A 37 18.79 -2.58 15.25
CA ASP A 37 19.70 -1.47 15.50
C ASP A 37 20.08 -0.67 14.24
N ALA A 38 19.39 -0.88 13.12
CA ALA A 38 19.59 -0.08 11.92
C ALA A 38 19.31 1.41 12.20
N THR A 39 20.14 2.27 11.65
CA THR A 39 20.02 3.75 11.80
C THR A 39 18.76 4.32 11.16
N THR A 40 18.20 3.59 10.17
CA THR A 40 16.98 4.01 9.47
C THR A 40 15.90 2.95 9.61
N THR A 41 14.77 3.36 10.19
CA THR A 41 13.55 2.55 10.24
C THR A 41 12.57 3.04 9.19
N VAL A 42 11.92 2.10 8.47
CA VAL A 42 10.87 2.40 7.48
C VAL A 42 9.60 1.66 7.88
N ILE A 43 8.49 2.39 8.07
CA ILE A 43 7.15 1.80 8.20
C ILE A 43 6.50 1.73 6.82
N VAL A 44 6.03 0.54 6.42
CA VAL A 44 5.55 0.26 5.07
C VAL A 44 4.07 -0.05 5.07
N VAL A 45 3.24 0.84 4.50
CA VAL A 45 1.78 0.74 4.48
C VAL A 45 1.30 0.22 3.13
N HIS A 46 0.66 -0.96 3.14
CA HIS A 46 0.20 -1.65 1.94
C HIS A 46 -1.05 -1.02 1.30
N GLY A 47 -1.37 -1.43 0.07
CA GLY A 47 -2.54 -1.01 -0.69
C GLY A 47 -3.86 -1.65 -0.24
N TYR A 48 -4.97 -1.19 -0.81
CA TYR A 48 -6.30 -1.73 -0.54
C TYR A 48 -6.37 -3.23 -0.83
N ARG A 49 -6.92 -4.00 0.11
CA ARG A 49 -6.99 -5.47 0.11
C ARG A 49 -5.62 -6.17 0.01
N GLY A 50 -4.54 -5.41 0.25
CA GLY A 50 -3.21 -5.97 0.42
C GLY A 50 -2.99 -6.46 1.86
N GLU A 51 -1.80 -6.95 2.08
CA GLU A 51 -1.22 -7.30 3.37
C GLU A 51 0.31 -7.26 3.26
N HIS A 52 1.05 -7.49 4.33
CA HIS A 52 2.52 -7.43 4.37
C HIS A 52 3.22 -8.22 3.25
N HIS A 53 2.73 -9.43 2.89
CA HIS A 53 3.33 -10.25 1.83
C HIS A 53 3.43 -9.53 0.47
N GLY A 54 2.53 -8.58 0.20
CA GLY A 54 2.53 -7.84 -1.06
C GLY A 54 3.80 -7.03 -1.28
N LEU A 55 4.40 -6.52 -0.21
CA LEU A 55 5.57 -5.63 -0.28
C LEU A 55 6.90 -6.37 -0.01
N GLU A 56 6.85 -7.65 0.40
CA GLU A 56 8.05 -8.44 0.66
C GLU A 56 9.07 -8.47 -0.49
N PRO A 57 8.68 -8.55 -1.78
CA PRO A 57 9.66 -8.51 -2.86
C PRO A 57 10.51 -7.23 -2.89
N VAL A 58 9.93 -6.07 -2.55
CA VAL A 58 10.68 -4.81 -2.42
C VAL A 58 11.50 -4.83 -1.13
N ILE A 59 10.88 -5.19 -0.01
CA ILE A 59 11.51 -5.25 1.32
C ILE A 59 12.79 -6.08 1.30
N ALA A 60 12.77 -7.21 0.61
CA ALA A 60 13.91 -8.13 0.53
C ALA A 60 15.14 -7.54 -0.19
N HIS A 61 14.97 -6.46 -0.95
CA HIS A 61 16.06 -5.69 -1.55
C HIS A 61 16.53 -4.51 -0.67
N LEU A 62 15.78 -4.13 0.38
CA LEU A 62 16.10 -3.00 1.26
C LEU A 62 17.03 -3.44 2.42
N ARG A 63 18.20 -3.96 2.06
CA ARG A 63 19.16 -4.48 3.06
C ARG A 63 19.75 -3.37 3.93
N GLY A 64 19.99 -3.68 5.20
CA GLY A 64 20.57 -2.75 6.17
C GLY A 64 19.59 -1.74 6.76
N LEU A 65 18.34 -1.75 6.33
CA LEU A 65 17.25 -0.98 6.92
C LEU A 65 16.44 -1.86 7.88
N ARG A 66 15.90 -1.25 8.95
CA ARG A 66 14.84 -1.84 9.75
C ARG A 66 13.50 -1.54 9.10
N ILE A 67 12.77 -2.57 8.68
CA ILE A 67 11.48 -2.41 8.02
C ILE A 67 10.38 -2.94 8.92
N ILE A 68 9.33 -2.15 9.15
CA ILE A 68 8.13 -2.55 9.89
C ILE A 68 6.95 -2.52 8.92
N SER A 69 6.36 -3.68 8.66
CA SER A 69 5.26 -3.84 7.69
C SER A 69 4.00 -4.32 8.42
N PRO A 70 3.13 -3.42 8.89
CA PRO A 70 1.85 -3.80 9.47
C PRO A 70 0.84 -4.21 8.42
N ASP A 71 -0.07 -5.12 8.79
CA ASP A 71 -1.34 -5.27 8.09
C ASP A 71 -2.28 -4.16 8.55
N LEU A 72 -2.87 -3.41 7.62
CA LEU A 72 -3.87 -2.39 7.92
C LEU A 72 -5.04 -2.99 8.72
N PRO A 73 -5.63 -2.27 9.69
CA PRO A 73 -6.77 -2.75 10.46
C PRO A 73 -7.89 -3.31 9.58
N GLY A 74 -8.28 -4.54 9.89
CA GLY A 74 -9.30 -5.28 9.17
C GLY A 74 -8.84 -5.99 7.90
N PHE A 75 -7.57 -5.92 7.53
CA PHE A 75 -6.95 -6.68 6.45
C PHE A 75 -5.86 -7.63 6.99
N GLY A 76 -5.51 -8.64 6.16
CA GLY A 76 -4.51 -9.64 6.52
C GLY A 76 -4.85 -10.35 7.84
N GLU A 77 -3.97 -10.21 8.82
CA GLU A 77 -4.14 -10.79 10.16
C GLU A 77 -4.50 -9.75 11.24
N SER A 78 -4.67 -8.48 10.89
CA SER A 78 -5.08 -7.43 11.81
C SER A 78 -6.59 -7.41 12.02
N THR A 79 -7.03 -7.18 13.28
CA THR A 79 -8.45 -7.02 13.59
C THR A 79 -8.94 -5.63 13.14
N PRO A 80 -10.25 -5.43 12.94
CA PRO A 80 -10.80 -4.13 12.56
C PRO A 80 -10.57 -3.05 13.64
N LEU A 81 -10.64 -1.78 13.21
CA LEU A 81 -10.75 -0.64 14.14
C LEU A 81 -12.02 -0.76 14.98
N VAL A 82 -11.97 -0.30 16.24
CA VAL A 82 -13.12 -0.23 17.12
C VAL A 82 -13.41 1.24 17.46
N GLY A 83 -14.66 1.65 17.27
CA GLY A 83 -15.06 3.06 17.48
C GLY A 83 -14.60 4.04 16.39
N HIS A 84 -13.92 3.56 15.36
CA HIS A 84 -13.47 4.33 14.21
C HIS A 84 -13.95 3.66 12.92
N ARG A 85 -14.19 4.48 11.88
CA ARG A 85 -14.51 3.95 10.55
C ARG A 85 -13.23 3.54 9.81
N HIS A 86 -13.37 2.61 8.86
CA HIS A 86 -12.28 2.22 7.95
C HIS A 86 -12.21 3.21 6.76
N ASP A 87 -12.14 4.51 7.07
CA ASP A 87 -11.96 5.59 6.11
C ASP A 87 -10.55 6.20 6.23
N ILE A 88 -10.23 7.19 5.37
CA ILE A 88 -8.88 7.78 5.36
C ILE A 88 -8.52 8.39 6.70
N SER A 89 -9.47 9.04 7.38
CA SER A 89 -9.22 9.66 8.69
C SER A 89 -8.95 8.61 9.78
N GLY A 90 -9.71 7.51 9.76
CA GLY A 90 -9.51 6.39 10.69
C GLY A 90 -8.17 5.69 10.49
N TYR A 91 -7.79 5.41 9.24
CA TYR A 91 -6.49 4.81 8.94
C TYR A 91 -5.31 5.78 9.20
N ALA A 92 -5.47 7.07 8.93
CA ALA A 92 -4.44 8.07 9.25
C ALA A 92 -4.22 8.19 10.77
N ALA A 93 -5.31 8.25 11.55
CA ALA A 93 -5.22 8.24 13.00
C ALA A 93 -4.59 6.96 13.53
N TRP A 94 -4.96 5.80 12.95
CA TRP A 94 -4.32 4.53 13.29
C TRP A 94 -2.80 4.55 13.00
N LEU A 95 -2.36 5.08 11.86
CA LEU A 95 -0.93 5.11 11.53
C LEU A 95 -0.13 5.96 12.53
N VAL A 96 -0.68 7.10 12.95
CA VAL A 96 -0.06 7.96 13.98
C VAL A 96 0.08 7.21 15.31
N GLU A 97 -0.99 6.53 15.75
CA GLU A 97 -0.95 5.78 17.01
C GLU A 97 -0.10 4.50 16.90
N PHE A 98 -0.07 3.85 15.71
CA PHE A 98 0.79 2.70 15.46
C PHE A 98 2.28 3.08 15.56
N GLU A 99 2.69 4.15 14.87
CA GLU A 99 4.08 4.64 14.94
C GLU A 99 4.48 4.97 16.38
N ARG A 100 3.61 5.66 17.13
CA ARG A 100 3.83 5.97 18.55
C ARG A 100 3.97 4.70 19.39
N ALA A 101 3.13 3.70 19.16
CA ALA A 101 3.12 2.44 19.90
C ALA A 101 4.35 1.54 19.60
N MET A 102 5.05 1.81 18.50
CA MET A 102 6.30 1.10 18.18
C MET A 102 7.49 1.57 19.02
N HIS A 103 7.36 2.68 19.78
CA HIS A 103 8.41 3.22 20.67
C HIS A 103 9.77 3.31 20.00
N LEU A 104 9.81 3.88 18.79
CA LEU A 104 11.06 4.05 18.05
C LEU A 104 11.92 5.17 18.65
N ASP A 105 13.24 4.97 18.65
CA ASP A 105 14.20 5.99 19.15
C ASP A 105 14.21 7.26 18.29
N HIS A 106 13.87 7.12 16.99
CA HIS A 106 13.78 8.21 16.03
C HIS A 106 12.53 8.02 15.15
N PRO A 107 11.95 9.11 14.60
CA PRO A 107 10.85 9.03 13.67
C PRO A 107 11.18 8.14 12.46
N ALA A 108 10.27 7.25 12.10
CA ALA A 108 10.44 6.37 10.95
C ALA A 108 10.23 7.14 9.62
N VAL A 109 10.94 6.72 8.57
CA VAL A 109 10.52 7.01 7.20
C VAL A 109 9.21 6.28 6.93
N ILE A 110 8.25 6.95 6.29
CA ILE A 110 6.94 6.35 6.01
C ILE A 110 6.81 6.06 4.51
N LEU A 111 6.54 4.79 4.20
CA LEU A 111 6.29 4.35 2.82
C LEU A 111 4.85 3.91 2.66
N GLY A 112 4.16 4.42 1.63
CA GLY A 112 2.80 4.01 1.26
C GLY A 112 2.70 3.50 -0.17
N HIS A 113 2.06 2.35 -0.36
CA HIS A 113 1.78 1.80 -1.69
C HIS A 113 0.29 1.94 -2.03
N SER A 114 -0.04 2.45 -3.22
CA SER A 114 -1.41 2.53 -3.73
C SER A 114 -2.36 3.23 -2.71
N PHE A 115 -3.39 2.57 -2.20
CA PHE A 115 -4.25 3.08 -1.12
C PHE A 115 -3.43 3.55 0.10
N GLY A 116 -2.39 2.81 0.48
CA GLY A 116 -1.46 3.21 1.54
C GLY A 116 -0.84 4.59 1.29
N SER A 117 -0.67 5.00 0.02
CA SER A 117 -0.16 6.34 -0.31
C SER A 117 -1.13 7.46 0.14
N ILE A 118 -2.44 7.23 0.07
CA ILE A 118 -3.44 8.19 0.57
C ILE A 118 -3.40 8.25 2.10
N VAL A 119 -3.33 7.08 2.75
CA VAL A 119 -3.27 6.96 4.22
C VAL A 119 -2.06 7.71 4.77
N VAL A 120 -0.85 7.43 4.24
CA VAL A 120 0.37 8.07 4.73
C VAL A 120 0.38 9.56 4.45
N SER A 121 -0.07 10.00 3.27
CA SER A 121 -0.15 11.42 2.93
C SER A 121 -1.13 12.16 3.86
N SER A 122 -2.26 11.55 4.19
CA SER A 122 -3.21 12.11 5.16
C SER A 122 -2.62 12.21 6.56
N ALA A 123 -1.89 11.18 7.02
CA ALA A 123 -1.26 11.17 8.32
C ALA A 123 -0.14 12.24 8.43
N VAL A 124 0.75 12.32 7.42
CA VAL A 124 1.85 13.30 7.41
C VAL A 124 1.31 14.73 7.31
N ALA A 125 0.35 14.99 6.42
CA ALA A 125 -0.31 16.30 6.33
C ALA A 125 -1.09 16.67 7.62
N GLY A 126 -1.48 15.67 8.41
CA GLY A 126 -2.11 15.79 9.73
C GLY A 126 -1.15 15.95 10.90
N GLY A 127 0.17 15.92 10.65
CA GLY A 127 1.20 16.17 11.66
C GLY A 127 1.99 14.93 12.11
N LEU A 128 1.85 13.77 11.44
CA LEU A 128 2.77 12.64 11.66
C LEU A 128 4.20 13.08 11.32
N VAL A 129 5.10 12.99 12.29
CA VAL A 129 6.50 13.39 12.11
C VAL A 129 7.27 12.28 11.40
N THR A 130 7.88 12.60 10.27
CA THR A 130 8.74 11.67 9.52
C THR A 130 9.88 12.45 8.87
N PRO A 131 11.11 11.90 8.77
CA PRO A 131 12.20 12.58 8.09
C PRO A 131 12.04 12.61 6.56
N LYS A 132 11.39 11.58 5.99
CA LYS A 132 11.16 11.42 4.54
C LYS A 132 9.88 10.61 4.30
N MET A 133 9.24 10.85 3.16
CA MET A 133 8.08 10.07 2.72
C MET A 133 8.33 9.42 1.37
N ILE A 134 7.84 8.19 1.17
CA ILE A 134 7.98 7.43 -0.08
C ILE A 134 6.60 6.93 -0.50
N LEU A 135 6.20 7.22 -1.73
CA LEU A 135 4.92 6.80 -2.28
C LEU A 135 5.13 5.95 -3.54
N VAL A 136 4.75 4.68 -3.48
CA VAL A 136 4.86 3.73 -4.60
C VAL A 136 3.48 3.57 -5.25
N ASN A 137 3.40 3.77 -6.57
CA ASN A 137 2.13 3.83 -7.31
C ASN A 137 1.09 4.73 -6.63
N PRO A 138 1.42 6.01 -6.33
CA PRO A 138 0.50 6.90 -5.61
C PRO A 138 -0.80 7.08 -6.37
N ILE A 139 -1.92 7.15 -5.63
CA ILE A 139 -3.22 7.52 -6.19
C ILE A 139 -3.22 9.04 -6.37
N ALA A 140 -2.93 9.49 -7.58
CA ALA A 140 -2.62 10.90 -7.88
C ALA A 140 -3.84 11.75 -8.23
N ALA A 141 -5.01 11.16 -8.43
CA ALA A 141 -6.21 11.86 -8.84
C ALA A 141 -7.49 11.13 -8.40
N PRO A 142 -8.63 11.85 -8.29
CA PRO A 142 -9.89 11.26 -7.85
C PRO A 142 -10.35 10.10 -8.75
N ALA A 143 -10.54 8.91 -8.16
CA ALA A 143 -10.90 7.69 -8.89
C ALA A 143 -12.27 7.76 -9.62
N LEU A 144 -13.18 8.63 -9.17
CA LEU A 144 -14.52 8.82 -9.77
C LEU A 144 -14.52 9.84 -10.93
N GLN A 145 -13.40 10.51 -11.15
CA GLN A 145 -13.21 11.49 -12.23
C GLN A 145 -12.19 10.92 -13.22
N GLY A 146 -12.34 11.26 -14.50
CA GLY A 146 -11.43 10.77 -15.54
C GLY A 146 -11.91 9.50 -16.25
N PRO A 147 -11.07 8.90 -17.11
CA PRO A 147 -11.46 7.82 -18.03
C PRO A 147 -11.99 6.56 -17.35
N ASN A 148 -11.54 6.27 -16.13
CA ASN A 148 -11.97 5.10 -15.36
C ASN A 148 -13.16 5.36 -14.41
N GLY A 149 -13.74 6.56 -14.40
CA GLY A 149 -14.80 6.95 -13.47
C GLY A 149 -16.06 6.07 -13.55
N VAL A 150 -16.42 5.60 -14.75
CA VAL A 150 -17.57 4.69 -14.94
C VAL A 150 -17.26 3.32 -14.29
N MET A 151 -16.06 2.78 -14.49
CA MET A 151 -15.64 1.51 -13.89
C MET A 151 -15.59 1.63 -12.36
N SER A 152 -15.08 2.73 -11.83
CA SER A 152 -15.06 2.99 -10.38
C SER A 152 -16.47 3.03 -9.78
N ARG A 153 -17.44 3.65 -10.49
CA ARG A 153 -18.85 3.67 -10.06
C ARG A 153 -19.49 2.27 -10.08
N LEU A 154 -19.23 1.48 -11.12
CA LEU A 154 -19.72 0.09 -11.19
C LEU A 154 -19.12 -0.76 -10.08
N THR A 155 -17.84 -0.58 -9.81
CA THR A 155 -17.16 -1.26 -8.71
C THR A 155 -17.74 -0.84 -7.35
N LEU A 156 -18.08 0.44 -7.16
CA LEU A 156 -18.75 0.93 -5.95
C LEU A 156 -20.12 0.26 -5.77
N LEU A 157 -20.91 0.16 -6.84
CA LEU A 157 -22.20 -0.54 -6.80
C LEU A 157 -22.03 -2.03 -6.45
N TYR A 158 -21.02 -2.68 -6.99
CA TYR A 158 -20.67 -4.07 -6.65
C TYR A 158 -20.37 -4.23 -5.14
N TYR A 159 -19.56 -3.36 -4.55
CA TYR A 159 -19.25 -3.39 -3.12
C TYR A 159 -20.48 -3.12 -2.26
N ARG A 160 -21.28 -2.11 -2.63
CA ARG A 160 -22.53 -1.79 -1.92
C ARG A 160 -23.56 -2.92 -2.01
N ALA A 161 -23.69 -3.58 -3.16
CA ALA A 161 -24.52 -4.77 -3.30
C ALA A 161 -24.03 -5.90 -2.37
N GLY A 162 -22.72 -6.13 -2.31
CA GLY A 162 -22.13 -7.10 -1.38
C GLY A 162 -22.44 -6.80 0.08
N ARG A 163 -22.53 -5.52 0.47
CA ARG A 163 -22.93 -5.09 1.82
C ARG A 163 -24.44 -5.27 2.08
N ALA A 164 -25.27 -4.97 1.10
CA ALA A 164 -26.73 -5.03 1.23
C ALA A 164 -27.31 -6.46 1.25
N LEU A 165 -26.62 -7.42 0.66
CA LEU A 165 -27.07 -8.83 0.59
C LEU A 165 -26.94 -9.52 1.97
N PRO A 166 -27.66 -10.64 2.21
CA PRO A 166 -27.43 -11.50 3.39
C PRO A 166 -25.95 -11.87 3.54
N GLU A 167 -25.46 -11.98 4.76
CA GLU A 167 -24.01 -12.05 5.07
C GLU A 167 -23.25 -13.09 4.25
N ARG A 168 -23.76 -14.32 4.17
CA ARG A 168 -23.12 -15.41 3.43
C ARG A 168 -23.03 -15.12 1.93
N ILE A 169 -24.09 -14.56 1.35
CA ILE A 169 -24.14 -14.22 -0.08
C ILE A 169 -23.21 -13.04 -0.38
N GLY A 170 -23.29 -11.98 0.43
CA GLY A 170 -22.45 -10.81 0.26
C GLY A 170 -20.96 -11.14 0.41
N LYS A 171 -20.58 -11.95 1.42
CA LYS A 171 -19.19 -12.41 1.57
C LYS A 171 -18.73 -13.25 0.37
N SER A 172 -19.57 -14.17 -0.12
CA SER A 172 -19.27 -14.98 -1.33
C SER A 172 -19.08 -14.10 -2.57
N LEU A 173 -19.92 -13.07 -2.73
CA LEU A 173 -19.81 -12.12 -3.83
C LEU A 173 -18.48 -11.34 -3.75
N LEU A 174 -18.18 -10.73 -2.60
CA LEU A 174 -16.98 -9.90 -2.40
C LEU A 174 -15.68 -10.69 -2.43
N SER A 175 -15.73 -12.01 -2.19
CA SER A 175 -14.58 -12.92 -2.27
C SER A 175 -14.58 -13.75 -3.57
N ASN A 176 -15.39 -13.37 -4.55
CA ASN A 176 -15.53 -14.14 -5.79
C ASN A 176 -14.19 -14.18 -6.56
N TRP A 177 -13.72 -15.39 -6.82
CA TRP A 177 -12.44 -15.62 -7.47
C TRP A 177 -12.35 -15.05 -8.90
N LEU A 178 -13.47 -14.97 -9.63
CA LEU A 178 -13.51 -14.36 -10.97
C LEU A 178 -13.26 -12.86 -10.89
N VAL A 179 -13.84 -12.18 -9.89
CA VAL A 179 -13.60 -10.75 -9.66
C VAL A 179 -12.16 -10.50 -9.28
N VAL A 180 -11.60 -11.30 -8.36
CA VAL A 180 -10.18 -11.24 -7.98
C VAL A 180 -9.29 -11.47 -9.20
N ARG A 181 -9.63 -12.46 -10.04
CA ARG A 181 -8.90 -12.76 -11.28
C ARG A 181 -8.95 -11.60 -12.28
N PHE A 182 -10.12 -11.02 -12.48
CA PHE A 182 -10.30 -9.86 -13.36
C PHE A 182 -9.44 -8.69 -12.90
N MET A 183 -9.51 -8.34 -11.60
CA MET A 183 -8.68 -7.28 -11.03
C MET A 183 -7.18 -7.57 -11.17
N SER A 184 -6.78 -8.82 -10.93
CA SER A 184 -5.39 -9.25 -11.07
C SER A 184 -4.87 -9.10 -12.50
N VAL A 185 -5.68 -9.43 -13.50
CA VAL A 185 -5.33 -9.25 -14.94
C VAL A 185 -5.27 -7.78 -15.31
N PHE A 186 -6.19 -6.96 -14.78
CA PHE A 186 -6.24 -5.53 -15.04
C PHE A 186 -5.00 -4.80 -14.47
N LEU A 187 -4.54 -5.19 -13.29
CA LEU A 187 -3.42 -4.53 -12.60
C LEU A 187 -2.04 -5.01 -13.08
N ALA A 188 -1.91 -6.31 -13.44
CA ALA A 188 -0.63 -6.90 -13.84
C ALA A 188 -0.35 -6.64 -15.33
N GLN A 189 0.68 -5.85 -15.63
CA GLN A 189 1.09 -5.46 -16.99
C GLN A 189 2.31 -6.22 -17.51
N SER A 190 3.02 -6.95 -16.64
CA SER A 190 4.18 -7.75 -17.03
C SER A 190 3.86 -8.72 -18.18
N LYS A 191 4.77 -8.84 -19.14
CA LYS A 191 4.68 -9.80 -20.26
C LYS A 191 5.28 -11.16 -19.91
N ASP A 192 6.03 -11.27 -18.80
CA ASP A 192 6.58 -12.55 -18.34
C ASP A 192 5.46 -13.47 -17.83
N PRO A 193 5.24 -14.63 -18.49
CA PRO A 193 4.16 -15.54 -18.13
C PRO A 193 4.37 -16.21 -16.75
N THR A 194 5.61 -16.33 -16.29
CA THR A 194 5.94 -16.92 -14.99
C THR A 194 5.60 -15.94 -13.87
N LEU A 195 6.04 -14.69 -14.00
CA LEU A 195 5.74 -13.61 -13.07
C LEU A 195 4.22 -13.37 -13.01
N ARG A 196 3.54 -13.31 -14.15
CA ARG A 196 2.06 -13.15 -14.19
C ARG A 196 1.33 -14.27 -13.46
N ARG A 197 1.73 -15.53 -13.67
CA ARG A 197 1.12 -16.68 -12.96
C ARG A 197 1.30 -16.53 -11.45
N TRP A 198 2.48 -16.13 -11.02
CA TRP A 198 2.76 -15.92 -9.61
C TRP A 198 1.94 -14.76 -9.05
N ILE A 199 1.89 -13.59 -9.70
CA ILE A 199 1.06 -12.44 -9.29
C ILE A 199 -0.41 -12.86 -9.13
N HIS A 200 -0.95 -13.59 -10.10
CA HIS A 200 -2.32 -14.07 -10.01
C HIS A 200 -2.53 -15.03 -8.84
N ALA A 201 -1.55 -15.89 -8.55
CA ALA A 201 -1.61 -16.79 -7.38
C ALA A 201 -1.54 -16.00 -6.06
N GLN A 202 -0.72 -14.95 -5.97
CA GLN A 202 -0.67 -14.05 -4.81
C GLN A 202 -2.03 -13.38 -4.57
N HIS A 203 -2.64 -12.78 -5.61
CA HIS A 203 -3.97 -12.17 -5.49
C HIS A 203 -5.04 -13.18 -5.05
N HIS A 204 -5.06 -14.40 -5.62
CA HIS A 204 -6.00 -15.43 -5.18
C HIS A 204 -5.78 -15.86 -3.73
N ARG A 205 -4.54 -15.86 -3.26
CA ARG A 205 -4.21 -16.31 -1.91
C ARG A 205 -4.51 -15.25 -0.86
N TYR A 206 -4.27 -13.98 -1.15
CA TYR A 206 -4.21 -12.92 -0.15
C TYR A 206 -5.29 -11.85 -0.28
N PHE A 207 -5.76 -11.54 -1.50
CA PHE A 207 -6.65 -10.42 -1.77
C PHE A 207 -8.06 -10.52 -1.14
N SER A 208 -8.43 -11.69 -0.63
CA SER A 208 -9.71 -11.90 0.07
C SER A 208 -9.55 -12.11 1.58
N ARG A 209 -8.38 -11.76 2.13
CA ARG A 209 -8.13 -11.78 3.57
C ARG A 209 -8.53 -10.46 4.19
N TYR A 210 -9.80 -10.35 4.57
CA TYR A 210 -10.36 -9.22 5.31
C TYR A 210 -11.29 -9.72 6.42
N ALA A 211 -11.41 -8.95 7.49
CA ALA A 211 -12.10 -9.36 8.71
C ALA A 211 -13.60 -9.51 8.50
N ASN A 212 -14.25 -8.51 7.87
CA ASN A 212 -15.69 -8.52 7.63
C ASN A 212 -16.06 -7.66 6.40
N ARG A 213 -17.34 -7.68 6.02
CA ARG A 213 -17.87 -6.97 4.85
C ARG A 213 -17.79 -5.46 5.00
N ASP A 214 -18.05 -4.94 6.18
CA ASP A 214 -18.06 -3.50 6.43
C ASP A 214 -16.66 -2.94 6.22
N THR A 215 -15.63 -3.58 6.76
CA THR A 215 -14.22 -3.20 6.55
C THR A 215 -13.87 -3.11 5.05
N VAL A 216 -14.24 -4.14 4.27
CA VAL A 216 -13.86 -4.15 2.85
C VAL A 216 -14.66 -3.13 2.04
N VAL A 217 -15.91 -2.85 2.40
CA VAL A 217 -16.72 -1.84 1.70
C VAL A 217 -16.28 -0.44 2.10
N GLU A 218 -16.10 -0.15 3.38
CA GLU A 218 -15.63 1.14 3.86
C GLU A 218 -14.22 1.45 3.34
N GLY A 219 -13.31 0.47 3.36
CA GLY A 219 -11.97 0.63 2.78
C GLY A 219 -11.99 0.89 1.27
N PHE A 220 -12.94 0.28 0.51
CA PHE A 220 -13.11 0.62 -0.89
C PHE A 220 -13.66 2.04 -1.06
N GLU A 221 -14.69 2.42 -0.33
CA GLU A 221 -15.24 3.79 -0.35
C GLU A 221 -14.13 4.80 0.00
N ALA A 222 -13.29 4.51 0.99
CA ALA A 222 -12.13 5.32 1.34
C ALA A 222 -11.14 5.45 0.17
N SER A 223 -10.82 4.33 -0.51
CA SER A 223 -9.84 4.31 -1.61
C SER A 223 -10.24 5.10 -2.85
N ILE A 224 -11.53 5.42 -3.00
CA ILE A 224 -12.07 6.20 -4.13
C ILE A 224 -12.55 7.59 -3.74
N SER A 225 -12.61 7.91 -2.43
CA SER A 225 -13.11 9.20 -1.91
C SER A 225 -12.03 10.24 -1.77
N ALA A 226 -10.77 9.85 -1.75
CA ALA A 226 -9.62 10.72 -1.59
C ALA A 226 -8.46 10.26 -2.49
N ASP A 227 -7.52 11.15 -2.68
CA ASP A 227 -6.26 10.91 -3.38
C ASP A 227 -5.15 11.76 -2.76
N VAL A 228 -3.91 11.49 -3.14
CA VAL A 228 -2.73 12.15 -2.58
C VAL A 228 -2.71 13.65 -2.86
N SER A 229 -3.32 14.11 -3.97
CA SER A 229 -3.31 15.53 -4.34
C SER A 229 -4.00 16.42 -3.30
N MET A 230 -4.94 15.86 -2.54
CA MET A 230 -5.66 16.59 -1.47
C MET A 230 -4.74 16.97 -0.29
N PHE A 231 -3.60 16.32 -0.14
CA PHE A 231 -2.69 16.46 0.99
C PHE A 231 -1.33 17.04 0.59
N ALA A 232 -0.92 16.85 -0.66
CA ALA A 232 0.43 17.10 -1.17
C ALA A 232 1.00 18.48 -0.81
N SER A 233 0.21 19.54 -0.92
CA SER A 233 0.65 20.93 -0.63
C SER A 233 0.91 21.22 0.86
N LYS A 234 0.55 20.29 1.75
CA LYS A 234 0.78 20.40 3.21
C LYS A 234 1.90 19.49 3.70
N ILE A 235 2.61 18.85 2.79
CA ILE A 235 3.67 17.90 3.10
C ILE A 235 5.00 18.57 2.75
N ASP A 236 5.70 19.03 3.76
CA ASP A 236 6.97 19.79 3.62
C ASP A 236 8.22 18.89 3.69
N VAL A 237 8.04 17.59 3.99
CA VAL A 237 9.17 16.64 4.05
C VAL A 237 9.58 16.17 2.66
N PRO A 238 10.88 15.90 2.43
CA PRO A 238 11.36 15.33 1.18
C PRO A 238 10.56 14.08 0.82
N THR A 239 10.02 14.05 -0.39
CA THR A 239 9.10 12.99 -0.84
C THR A 239 9.58 12.36 -2.13
N LEU A 240 9.67 11.01 -2.16
CA LEU A 240 9.90 10.22 -3.38
C LEU A 240 8.58 9.65 -3.89
N LEU A 241 8.25 9.96 -5.14
CA LEU A 241 7.14 9.36 -5.87
C LEU A 241 7.70 8.33 -6.86
N ILE A 242 7.34 7.06 -6.72
CA ILE A 242 7.67 5.99 -7.67
C ILE A 242 6.41 5.61 -8.43
N GLY A 243 6.34 5.99 -9.70
CA GLY A 243 5.23 5.71 -10.57
C GLY A 243 5.56 4.65 -11.63
N ALA A 244 4.57 4.38 -12.50
CA ALA A 244 4.70 3.43 -13.60
C ALA A 244 4.08 4.00 -14.88
N ASP A 245 4.69 3.72 -16.03
CA ASP A 245 4.25 4.26 -17.31
C ASP A 245 2.96 3.62 -17.84
N HIS A 246 2.70 2.37 -17.49
CA HIS A 246 1.50 1.61 -17.86
C HIS A 246 0.51 1.42 -16.70
N ASP A 247 0.56 2.30 -15.67
CA ASP A 247 -0.37 2.21 -14.54
C ASP A 247 -1.81 2.49 -15.00
N PRO A 248 -2.73 1.49 -14.93
CA PRO A 248 -4.11 1.68 -15.37
C PRO A 248 -4.95 2.50 -14.38
N ILE A 249 -4.47 2.76 -13.17
CA ILE A 249 -5.17 3.53 -12.14
C ILE A 249 -4.73 4.99 -12.20
N THR A 250 -3.41 5.24 -12.24
CA THR A 250 -2.84 6.59 -12.21
C THR A 250 -1.98 6.83 -13.44
N THR A 251 -2.46 7.63 -14.37
CA THR A 251 -1.73 7.94 -15.61
C THR A 251 -0.44 8.72 -15.35
N GLY A 252 0.55 8.59 -16.25
CA GLY A 252 1.80 9.36 -16.15
C GLY A 252 1.58 10.87 -16.06
N ALA A 253 0.58 11.41 -16.78
CA ALA A 253 0.22 12.83 -16.68
C ALA A 253 -0.29 13.22 -15.29
N ALA A 254 -1.11 12.37 -14.66
CA ALA A 254 -1.58 12.60 -13.30
C ALA A 254 -0.42 12.52 -12.29
N GLN A 255 0.54 11.62 -12.48
CA GLN A 255 1.73 11.52 -11.64
C GLN A 255 2.62 12.76 -11.75
N GLN A 256 2.83 13.29 -12.98
CA GLN A 256 3.57 14.54 -13.19
C GLN A 256 2.84 15.73 -12.54
N SER A 257 1.52 15.81 -12.67
CA SER A 257 0.73 16.86 -12.02
C SER A 257 0.81 16.76 -10.50
N LEU A 258 0.75 15.54 -9.96
CA LEU A 258 0.86 15.31 -8.52
C LEU A 258 2.20 15.83 -7.97
N LYS A 259 3.32 15.54 -8.67
CA LYS A 259 4.65 16.02 -8.26
C LYS A 259 4.65 17.54 -8.04
N THR A 260 4.01 18.30 -8.91
CA THR A 260 4.01 19.78 -8.84
C THR A 260 3.26 20.36 -7.64
N LEU A 261 2.48 19.53 -6.94
CA LEU A 261 1.72 19.96 -5.75
C LEU A 261 2.53 19.87 -4.46
N PHE A 262 3.61 19.08 -4.45
CA PHE A 262 4.49 18.97 -3.31
C PHE A 262 5.52 20.11 -3.28
N PRO A 263 5.83 20.68 -2.11
CA PRO A 263 6.94 21.63 -1.94
C PRO A 263 8.30 21.02 -2.31
N ASP A 264 8.54 19.76 -1.91
CA ASP A 264 9.79 19.03 -2.16
C ASP A 264 9.49 17.58 -2.56
N ALA A 265 9.47 17.28 -3.86
CA ALA A 265 9.27 15.92 -4.35
C ALA A 265 10.13 15.57 -5.57
N GLN A 266 10.58 14.34 -5.58
CA GLN A 266 11.19 13.67 -6.73
C GLN A 266 10.15 12.71 -7.34
N LEU A 267 10.13 12.56 -8.66
CA LEU A 267 9.26 11.60 -9.35
C LEU A 267 10.10 10.73 -10.28
N GLU A 268 10.04 9.44 -10.03
CA GLU A 268 10.65 8.40 -10.84
C GLU A 268 9.58 7.52 -11.48
N ILE A 269 9.63 7.35 -12.80
CA ILE A 269 8.68 6.53 -13.57
C ILE A 269 9.39 5.27 -14.04
N LEU A 270 8.96 4.13 -13.53
CA LEU A 270 9.41 2.83 -13.98
C LEU A 270 8.72 2.43 -15.28
N VAL A 271 9.53 2.12 -16.30
CA VAL A 271 9.05 1.82 -17.66
C VAL A 271 8.69 0.35 -17.82
N GLY A 272 7.59 0.06 -18.56
CA GLY A 272 7.15 -1.29 -18.90
C GLY A 272 6.46 -2.02 -17.75
N VAL A 273 5.92 -1.31 -16.78
CA VAL A 273 5.26 -1.86 -15.58
C VAL A 273 3.97 -1.12 -15.28
N GLY A 274 3.03 -1.82 -14.63
CA GLY A 274 1.72 -1.27 -14.24
C GLY A 274 1.64 -0.85 -12.78
N HIS A 275 0.44 -1.01 -12.21
CA HIS A 275 0.15 -0.63 -10.81
C HIS A 275 0.83 -1.53 -9.77
N LEU A 276 1.49 -2.60 -10.20
CA LEU A 276 2.10 -3.59 -9.31
C LEU A 276 3.63 -3.52 -9.34
N VAL A 277 4.19 -2.31 -9.23
CA VAL A 277 5.66 -2.08 -9.19
C VAL A 277 6.33 -3.00 -8.17
N HIS A 278 5.71 -3.18 -7.01
CA HIS A 278 6.20 -4.03 -5.93
C HIS A 278 6.33 -5.52 -6.30
N TYR A 279 5.64 -5.98 -7.34
CA TYR A 279 5.75 -7.33 -7.90
C TYR A 279 6.54 -7.38 -9.19
N GLU A 280 6.37 -6.37 -10.05
CA GLU A 280 6.89 -6.39 -11.42
C GLU A 280 8.31 -5.87 -11.53
N LYS A 281 8.69 -4.91 -10.67
CA LYS A 281 10.03 -4.28 -10.63
C LYS A 281 10.52 -3.97 -9.21
N PRO A 282 10.52 -4.97 -8.30
CA PRO A 282 10.89 -4.73 -6.91
C PRO A 282 12.34 -4.30 -6.71
N LEU A 283 13.28 -4.79 -7.53
CA LEU A 283 14.69 -4.41 -7.45
C LEU A 283 14.89 -2.93 -7.81
N GLU A 284 14.29 -2.49 -8.92
CA GLU A 284 14.40 -1.11 -9.39
C GLU A 284 13.73 -0.15 -8.41
N ALA A 285 12.56 -0.52 -7.88
CA ALA A 285 11.90 0.30 -6.85
C ALA A 285 12.75 0.40 -5.58
N ALA A 286 13.34 -0.71 -5.13
CA ALA A 286 14.21 -0.71 -3.97
C ALA A 286 15.49 0.11 -4.18
N ALA A 287 16.08 0.09 -5.38
CA ALA A 287 17.25 0.91 -5.72
C ALA A 287 16.92 2.41 -5.57
N LEU A 288 15.79 2.86 -6.16
CA LEU A 288 15.33 4.25 -6.02
C LEU A 288 15.10 4.65 -4.56
N ILE A 289 14.55 3.74 -3.75
CA ILE A 289 14.33 3.97 -2.32
C ILE A 289 15.67 4.12 -1.59
N VAL A 290 16.64 3.24 -1.85
CA VAL A 290 17.97 3.28 -1.20
C VAL A 290 18.70 4.57 -1.59
N ASP A 291 18.71 4.94 -2.88
CA ASP A 291 19.34 6.16 -3.36
C ASP A 291 18.72 7.40 -2.69
N PHE A 292 17.38 7.48 -2.66
CA PHE A 292 16.68 8.58 -1.99
C PHE A 292 16.97 8.66 -0.50
N LEU A 293 17.11 7.53 0.19
CA LEU A 293 17.42 7.50 1.62
C LEU A 293 18.89 7.90 1.89
N ALA A 294 19.81 7.58 0.98
CA ALA A 294 21.22 7.91 1.08
C ALA A 294 21.52 9.39 0.81
N ASP A 295 20.68 10.07 0.01
CA ASP A 295 20.82 11.49 -0.26
C ASP A 295 20.76 12.29 1.05
N GLY A 296 21.90 12.91 1.43
CA GLY A 296 22.24 13.46 2.74
C GLY A 296 21.42 14.64 3.26
N SER A 297 20.16 14.70 2.97
CA SER A 297 19.21 15.65 3.55
C SER A 297 18.66 15.22 4.93
N LEU A 298 19.37 14.35 5.64
CA LEU A 298 19.15 14.05 7.06
C LEU A 298 20.05 14.98 7.90
N ALA A 299 19.90 16.29 7.74
CA ALA A 299 20.53 17.28 8.61
C ALA A 299 19.51 17.90 9.55
#